data_9736c01886ece55f344037b20108e419
#
_entry.id   9736c01886ece55f344037b20108e419
#
_cell.length_a   1.000
_cell.length_b   1.000
_cell.length_c   1.000
_cell.angle_alpha   90.00
_cell.angle_beta   90.00
_cell.angle_gamma   90.00
#
_symmetry.space_group_name_H-M   'P 1'
#
loop_
_entity.id
_entity.type
_entity.pdbx_description
1 polymer ?
#
loop_
_entity_poly.entity_id
_entity_poly.type
_entity_poly.pdbx_seq_one_letter_code
_entity_poly.pdbx_strand_id
1 'polypeptide(L)'
;TEGSAVPLDALAEDIATLDEEAMNDYLEHGALSVDRLRSMIAVRELFPVYFGSALKLEGVEEFLDGLETFTREREWPAAFAARVFKIAHDGQHNRMTWLRVTGGALKAKEIVSSSSCAAASTAPSPVQGDDGTVWSEKVDQVRVYNGAKFETVTEIPAGSVCAVTGLTRTFPGEGLGAEPDAESPSLQPVLTYTVLPAGAESDTAGTSGAAKRGGAGHDSAN
;
A
#
# COMPACT_ATOMS: atom_id res chain seq x y z
N THR A 1 13.07 30.20 17.24
CA THR A 1 13.12 30.74 15.87
C THR A 1 11.72 30.64 15.35
N GLU A 2 11.00 31.76 15.31
CA GLU A 2 9.71 31.87 14.61
C GLU A 2 10.01 31.62 13.13
N GLY A 3 9.57 30.49 12.62
CA GLY A 3 9.62 30.20 11.20
C GLY A 3 8.62 31.10 10.49
N SER A 4 9.09 32.16 9.89
CA SER A 4 8.28 33.00 9.03
C SER A 4 7.95 32.21 7.78
N ALA A 5 6.66 32.03 7.47
CA ALA A 5 6.24 31.47 6.19
C ALA A 5 6.74 32.39 5.07
N VAL A 6 7.53 31.84 4.15
CA VAL A 6 7.95 32.59 2.95
C VAL A 6 6.88 32.35 1.89
N PRO A 7 6.26 33.39 1.32
CA PRO A 7 5.28 33.24 0.25
C PRO A 7 5.86 32.50 -0.94
N LEU A 8 5.07 31.65 -1.58
CA LEU A 8 5.48 30.84 -2.74
C LEU A 8 6.02 31.72 -3.87
N ASP A 9 5.42 32.88 -4.11
CA ASP A 9 5.86 33.83 -5.15
C ASP A 9 7.28 34.36 -4.90
N ALA A 10 7.67 34.51 -3.63
CA ALA A 10 9.03 34.95 -3.27
C ALA A 10 10.09 33.85 -3.46
N LEU A 11 9.66 32.60 -3.60
CA LEU A 11 10.53 31.43 -3.84
C LEU A 11 10.48 30.92 -5.28
N ALA A 12 9.64 31.55 -6.14
CA ALA A 12 9.40 31.04 -7.49
C ALA A 12 10.67 30.95 -8.33
N GLU A 13 11.58 31.93 -8.24
CA GLU A 13 12.87 31.93 -8.93
C GLU A 13 13.78 30.82 -8.42
N ASP A 14 13.90 30.65 -7.10
CA ASP A 14 14.72 29.60 -6.50
C ASP A 14 14.19 28.20 -6.88
N ILE A 15 12.86 28.00 -6.87
CA ILE A 15 12.23 26.75 -7.28
C ILE A 15 12.45 26.49 -8.76
N ALA A 16 12.36 27.51 -9.61
CA ALA A 16 12.57 27.40 -11.05
C ALA A 16 13.99 26.89 -11.38
N THR A 17 14.98 27.16 -10.55
CA THR A 17 16.36 26.67 -10.77
C THR A 17 16.52 25.16 -10.56
N LEU A 18 15.55 24.47 -9.96
CA LEU A 18 15.63 23.04 -9.65
C LEU A 18 15.32 22.15 -10.87
N ASP A 19 14.56 22.66 -11.84
CA ASP A 19 14.11 21.90 -12.99
C ASP A 19 14.05 22.78 -14.26
N GLU A 20 14.49 22.24 -15.41
CA GLU A 20 14.55 22.97 -16.70
C GLU A 20 13.15 23.41 -17.18
N GLU A 21 12.15 22.56 -16.99
CA GLU A 21 10.78 22.90 -17.41
C GLU A 21 10.16 23.94 -16.46
N ALA A 22 10.52 23.91 -15.16
CA ALA A 22 10.09 24.94 -14.21
C ALA A 22 10.75 26.29 -14.54
N MET A 23 12.01 26.30 -14.97
CA MET A 23 12.70 27.50 -15.41
C MET A 23 12.04 28.10 -16.66
N ASN A 24 11.67 27.28 -17.63
CA ASN A 24 10.97 27.74 -18.83
C ASN A 24 9.59 28.34 -18.48
N ASP A 25 8.81 27.65 -17.60
CA ASP A 25 7.50 28.15 -17.12
C ASP A 25 7.65 29.52 -16.44
N TYR A 26 8.66 29.68 -15.59
CA TYR A 26 8.94 30.93 -14.91
C TYR A 26 9.39 32.06 -15.87
N LEU A 27 10.24 31.75 -16.85
CA LEU A 27 10.70 32.75 -17.83
C LEU A 27 9.59 33.22 -18.78
N GLU A 28 8.64 32.34 -19.12
CA GLU A 28 7.52 32.67 -20.00
C GLU A 28 6.41 33.44 -19.26
N HIS A 29 6.11 33.09 -18.01
CA HIS A 29 4.93 33.57 -17.30
C HIS A 29 5.27 34.47 -16.08
N GLY A 30 6.52 34.52 -15.62
CA GLY A 30 6.93 35.22 -14.42
C GLY A 30 6.48 34.57 -13.12
N ALA A 31 5.90 33.37 -13.19
CA ALA A 31 5.39 32.60 -12.07
C ALA A 31 5.42 31.10 -12.42
N LEU A 32 5.37 30.25 -11.40
CA LEU A 32 5.27 28.80 -11.59
C LEU A 32 3.80 28.37 -11.57
N SER A 33 3.39 27.57 -12.55
CA SER A 33 2.04 27.01 -12.56
C SER A 33 1.85 25.97 -11.46
N VAL A 34 0.64 25.86 -10.92
CA VAL A 34 0.29 24.86 -9.89
C VAL A 34 0.54 23.45 -10.39
N ASP A 35 0.31 23.19 -11.67
CA ASP A 35 0.54 21.86 -12.26
C ASP A 35 2.02 21.51 -12.35
N ARG A 36 2.90 22.51 -12.58
CA ARG A 36 4.33 22.30 -12.51
C ARG A 36 4.77 21.97 -11.07
N LEU A 37 4.31 22.75 -10.08
CA LEU A 37 4.57 22.47 -8.67
C LEU A 37 4.10 21.08 -8.24
N ARG A 38 2.90 20.67 -8.66
CA ARG A 38 2.37 19.30 -8.41
C ARG A 38 3.27 18.21 -9.02
N SER A 39 3.82 18.47 -10.20
CA SER A 39 4.73 17.53 -10.87
C SER A 39 6.02 17.37 -10.08
N MET A 40 6.67 18.46 -9.69
CA MET A 40 7.91 18.47 -8.90
C MET A 40 7.70 17.80 -7.52
N ILE A 41 6.55 18.04 -6.88
CA ILE A 41 6.19 17.37 -5.62
C ILE A 41 6.00 15.86 -5.82
N ALA A 42 5.37 15.44 -6.92
CA ALA A 42 5.12 14.04 -7.21
C ALA A 42 6.43 13.24 -7.42
N VAL A 43 7.45 13.85 -8.02
CA VAL A 43 8.79 13.26 -8.20
C VAL A 43 9.74 13.51 -7.02
N ARG A 44 9.29 14.22 -5.97
CA ARG A 44 10.02 14.51 -4.74
C ARG A 44 11.22 15.46 -4.92
N GLU A 45 11.15 16.36 -5.84
CA GLU A 45 12.09 17.47 -6.02
C GLU A 45 11.72 18.68 -5.17
N LEU A 46 10.43 18.79 -4.82
CA LEU A 46 9.91 19.87 -4.00
C LEU A 46 9.05 19.30 -2.86
N PHE A 47 9.18 19.89 -1.67
CA PHE A 47 8.43 19.50 -0.48
C PHE A 47 7.77 20.73 0.13
N PRO A 48 6.42 20.85 0.08
CA PRO A 48 5.71 21.92 0.77
C PRO A 48 5.80 21.72 2.29
N VAL A 49 6.08 22.80 3.02
CA VAL A 49 6.20 22.78 4.48
C VAL A 49 5.19 23.75 5.08
N TYR A 50 4.42 23.28 6.05
CA TYR A 50 3.42 24.06 6.77
C TYR A 50 3.77 24.12 8.25
N PHE A 51 3.62 25.30 8.85
CA PHE A 51 3.82 25.50 10.27
C PHE A 51 2.45 25.68 10.94
N GLY A 52 2.22 24.96 12.03
CA GLY A 52 0.94 25.04 12.71
C GLY A 52 0.96 24.42 14.10
N SER A 53 -0.14 24.59 14.81
CA SER A 53 -0.42 23.95 16.09
C SER A 53 -1.72 23.16 16.01
N ALA A 54 -1.64 21.85 15.88
CA ALA A 54 -2.82 20.98 15.81
C ALA A 54 -3.73 21.11 17.06
N LEU A 55 -3.13 21.32 18.23
CA LEU A 55 -3.89 21.52 19.47
C LEU A 55 -4.73 22.81 19.46
N LYS A 56 -4.20 23.87 18.83
CA LYS A 56 -4.87 25.16 18.75
C LYS A 56 -5.64 25.35 17.44
N LEU A 57 -5.54 24.39 16.51
CA LEU A 57 -6.08 24.45 15.17
C LEU A 57 -5.49 25.59 14.30
N GLU A 58 -4.33 26.12 14.70
CA GLU A 58 -3.62 27.16 13.94
C GLU A 58 -2.88 26.50 12.77
N GLY A 59 -3.00 27.01 11.53
CA GLY A 59 -2.33 26.50 10.33
C GLY A 59 -2.86 25.16 9.79
N VAL A 60 -3.94 24.62 10.38
CA VAL A 60 -4.54 23.34 9.94
C VAL A 60 -5.33 23.53 8.65
N GLU A 61 -6.05 24.63 8.53
CA GLU A 61 -6.86 24.94 7.33
C GLU A 61 -5.93 25.15 6.12
N GLU A 62 -4.88 25.95 6.27
CA GLU A 62 -3.88 26.18 5.23
C GLU A 62 -3.16 24.88 4.82
N PHE A 63 -2.93 23.98 5.76
CA PHE A 63 -2.35 22.65 5.45
C PHE A 63 -3.34 21.79 4.64
N LEU A 64 -4.63 21.79 4.98
CA LEU A 64 -5.65 21.05 4.23
C LEU A 64 -5.83 21.61 2.82
N ASP A 65 -5.88 22.93 2.68
CA ASP A 65 -5.94 23.61 1.38
C ASP A 65 -4.71 23.28 0.53
N GLY A 66 -3.54 23.23 1.17
CA GLY A 66 -2.30 22.83 0.51
C GLY A 66 -2.30 21.36 0.06
N LEU A 67 -2.89 20.45 0.84
CA LEU A 67 -3.07 19.06 0.43
C LEU A 67 -3.98 18.98 -0.80
N GLU A 68 -5.12 19.68 -0.80
CA GLU A 68 -6.02 19.71 -1.94
C GLU A 68 -5.35 20.31 -3.18
N THR A 69 -4.61 21.42 -2.99
CA THR A 69 -3.95 22.14 -4.09
C THR A 69 -2.80 21.33 -4.70
N PHE A 70 -1.93 20.69 -3.90
CA PHE A 70 -0.68 20.12 -4.36
C PHE A 70 -0.69 18.60 -4.53
N THR A 71 -1.76 17.91 -4.12
CA THR A 71 -1.89 16.48 -4.42
C THR A 71 -2.64 16.26 -5.73
N ARG A 72 -2.31 15.15 -6.41
CA ARG A 72 -3.03 14.69 -7.58
C ARG A 72 -3.90 13.50 -7.22
N GLU A 73 -5.10 13.47 -7.73
CA GLU A 73 -5.89 12.27 -7.70
C GLU A 73 -5.16 11.16 -8.49
N ARG A 74 -5.02 10.00 -7.87
CA ARG A 74 -4.34 8.88 -8.52
C ARG A 74 -5.29 8.23 -9.52
N GLU A 75 -4.85 8.15 -10.76
CA GLU A 75 -5.51 7.34 -11.77
C GLU A 75 -5.26 5.84 -11.50
N TRP A 76 -6.32 5.07 -11.52
CA TRP A 76 -6.27 3.65 -11.28
C TRP A 76 -6.47 2.88 -12.57
N PRO A 77 -5.69 1.79 -12.83
CA PRO A 77 -5.92 0.92 -13.98
C PRO A 77 -7.34 0.37 -13.99
N ALA A 78 -7.92 0.17 -15.18
CA ALA A 78 -9.27 -0.37 -15.31
C ALA A 78 -9.35 -1.88 -14.98
N ALA A 79 -8.26 -2.62 -15.17
CA ALA A 79 -8.18 -4.04 -14.84
C ALA A 79 -8.16 -4.23 -13.32
N PHE A 80 -8.86 -5.27 -12.82
CA PHE A 80 -8.82 -5.61 -11.41
C PHE A 80 -7.40 -5.90 -10.95
N ALA A 81 -7.02 -5.24 -9.88
CA ALA A 81 -5.75 -5.40 -9.21
C ALA A 81 -5.92 -5.13 -7.71
N ALA A 82 -5.30 -5.95 -6.86
CA ALA A 82 -5.31 -5.72 -5.42
C ALA A 82 -4.06 -6.28 -4.76
N ARG A 83 -3.63 -5.66 -3.65
CA ARG A 83 -2.51 -6.13 -2.84
C ARG A 83 -2.97 -6.55 -1.46
N VAL A 84 -2.63 -7.77 -1.09
CA VAL A 84 -2.84 -8.30 0.26
C VAL A 84 -1.76 -7.74 1.18
N PHE A 85 -2.14 -7.16 2.32
CA PHE A 85 -1.18 -6.63 3.29
C PHE A 85 -1.29 -7.25 4.68
N LYS A 86 -2.41 -7.92 4.99
CA LYS A 86 -2.63 -8.53 6.30
C LYS A 86 -3.58 -9.72 6.20
N ILE A 87 -3.30 -10.75 6.99
CA ILE A 87 -4.24 -11.85 7.28
C ILE A 87 -4.63 -11.73 8.76
N ALA A 88 -5.92 -11.86 9.04
CA ALA A 88 -6.46 -11.83 10.39
C ALA A 88 -7.59 -12.87 10.52
N HIS A 89 -8.09 -13.05 11.73
CA HIS A 89 -9.29 -13.85 12.01
C HIS A 89 -10.32 -12.97 12.71
N ASP A 90 -11.59 -13.17 12.41
CA ASP A 90 -12.67 -12.50 13.13
C ASP A 90 -12.95 -13.18 14.48
N GLY A 91 -13.88 -12.64 15.27
CA GLY A 91 -14.26 -13.21 16.56
C GLY A 91 -14.88 -14.62 16.50
N GLN A 92 -15.19 -15.12 15.29
CA GLN A 92 -15.67 -16.46 15.02
C GLN A 92 -14.59 -17.36 14.39
N HIS A 93 -13.31 -16.91 14.41
CA HIS A 93 -12.17 -17.59 13.80
C HIS A 93 -12.24 -17.73 12.27
N ASN A 94 -13.10 -16.97 11.58
CA ASN A 94 -13.10 -16.97 10.12
C ASN A 94 -11.88 -16.18 9.63
N ARG A 95 -11.18 -16.77 8.66
CA ARG A 95 -10.03 -16.13 8.01
C ARG A 95 -10.48 -14.89 7.23
N MET A 96 -9.81 -13.78 7.44
CA MET A 96 -9.99 -12.52 6.72
C MET A 96 -8.70 -12.12 6.03
N THR A 97 -8.81 -11.85 4.75
CA THR A 97 -7.74 -11.28 3.93
C THR A 97 -7.95 -9.79 3.80
N TRP A 98 -7.04 -9.00 4.36
CA TRP A 98 -7.04 -7.55 4.23
C TRP A 98 -6.26 -7.15 3.00
N LEU A 99 -6.87 -6.37 2.13
CA LEU A 99 -6.30 -5.96 0.87
C LEU A 99 -6.64 -4.51 0.52
N ARG A 100 -5.80 -3.94 -0.31
CA ARG A 100 -6.05 -2.66 -0.97
C ARG A 100 -6.31 -2.92 -2.44
N VAL A 101 -7.42 -2.42 -2.95
CA VAL A 101 -7.72 -2.48 -4.38
C VAL A 101 -6.89 -1.42 -5.11
N THR A 102 -6.06 -1.84 -6.07
CA THR A 102 -5.09 -1.00 -6.81
C THR A 102 -5.46 -0.86 -8.28
N GLY A 103 -6.57 -1.47 -8.71
CA GLY A 103 -7.11 -1.33 -10.07
C GLY A 103 -8.53 -1.87 -10.15
N GLY A 104 -9.32 -1.32 -11.05
CA GLY A 104 -10.71 -1.71 -11.27
C GLY A 104 -11.59 -1.62 -10.02
N ALA A 105 -12.36 -2.66 -9.79
CA ALA A 105 -13.20 -2.82 -8.61
C ALA A 105 -13.26 -4.28 -8.19
N LEU A 106 -13.45 -4.53 -6.91
CA LEU A 106 -13.65 -5.88 -6.36
C LEU A 106 -15.12 -6.08 -6.01
N LYS A 107 -15.70 -7.18 -6.50
CA LYS A 107 -17.08 -7.55 -6.22
C LYS A 107 -17.18 -8.73 -5.28
N ALA A 108 -18.20 -8.71 -4.42
CA ALA A 108 -18.57 -9.89 -3.64
C ALA A 108 -19.02 -11.03 -4.57
N LYS A 109 -18.64 -12.25 -4.22
CA LYS A 109 -18.92 -13.48 -5.00
C LYS A 109 -18.14 -13.60 -6.32
N GLU A 110 -17.23 -12.68 -6.61
CA GLU A 110 -16.32 -12.76 -7.74
C GLU A 110 -15.18 -13.77 -7.47
N ILE A 111 -14.64 -14.33 -8.54
CA ILE A 111 -13.46 -15.20 -8.49
C ILE A 111 -12.23 -14.32 -8.71
N VAL A 112 -11.30 -14.37 -7.78
CA VAL A 112 -10.00 -13.70 -7.87
C VAL A 112 -8.90 -14.74 -7.99
N SER A 113 -7.81 -14.37 -8.65
CA SER A 113 -6.65 -15.23 -8.88
C SER A 113 -5.37 -14.57 -8.41
N SER A 114 -4.36 -15.36 -8.07
CA SER A 114 -3.03 -14.85 -7.79
C SER A 114 -2.41 -14.17 -9.04
N SER A 115 -1.52 -13.20 -8.83
CA SER A 115 -0.91 -12.39 -9.90
C SER A 115 -0.05 -13.22 -10.86
N SER A 116 0.48 -14.36 -10.42
CA SER A 116 1.23 -15.28 -11.26
C SER A 116 0.43 -15.79 -12.47
N CYS A 117 -0.92 -15.64 -12.45
CA CYS A 117 -1.79 -15.95 -13.58
C CYS A 117 -1.73 -14.91 -14.70
N ALA A 118 -1.47 -13.63 -14.36
CA ALA A 118 -1.43 -12.53 -15.34
C ALA A 118 -0.05 -12.36 -16.00
N ALA A 119 1.00 -12.87 -15.36
CA ALA A 119 2.39 -12.72 -15.76
C ALA A 119 2.91 -13.90 -16.62
N ALA A 120 2.09 -14.52 -17.46
CA ALA A 120 2.58 -15.43 -18.50
C ALA A 120 3.38 -14.68 -19.62
N SER A 121 3.97 -13.51 -19.30
CA SER A 121 4.85 -12.73 -20.16
C SER A 121 6.08 -12.28 -19.36
N THR A 122 7.14 -13.10 -19.46
CA THR A 122 8.54 -12.69 -19.49
C THR A 122 9.14 -11.95 -18.29
N ALA A 123 9.15 -12.53 -17.07
CA ALA A 123 10.31 -12.43 -16.16
C ALA A 123 10.10 -13.30 -14.91
N PRO A 124 11.07 -14.08 -14.44
CA PRO A 124 10.95 -14.85 -13.21
C PRO A 124 11.09 -13.91 -12.00
N SER A 125 10.00 -13.67 -11.28
CA SER A 125 10.08 -13.04 -9.96
C SER A 125 10.49 -14.07 -8.91
N PRO A 126 11.47 -13.76 -8.03
CA PRO A 126 12.06 -14.72 -7.12
C PRO A 126 11.32 -14.94 -5.79
N VAL A 127 10.05 -14.57 -5.69
CA VAL A 127 9.25 -14.85 -4.48
C VAL A 127 8.10 -15.77 -4.86
N GLN A 128 8.42 -17.03 -5.02
CA GLN A 128 7.44 -18.11 -5.13
C GLN A 128 6.83 -18.40 -3.76
N GLY A 129 5.49 -18.34 -3.66
CA GLY A 129 4.78 -19.12 -2.65
C GLY A 129 5.16 -20.60 -2.84
N ASP A 130 5.10 -21.36 -1.77
CA ASP A 130 5.70 -22.67 -1.52
C ASP A 130 5.56 -23.77 -2.62
N ASP A 131 4.83 -23.54 -3.73
CA ASP A 131 4.70 -24.50 -4.84
C ASP A 131 4.53 -23.88 -6.24
N GLY A 132 4.59 -22.55 -6.38
CA GLY A 132 4.45 -21.88 -7.69
C GLY A 132 3.09 -22.09 -8.39
N THR A 133 2.10 -22.63 -7.69
CA THR A 133 0.78 -22.93 -8.25
C THR A 133 -0.08 -21.69 -8.29
N VAL A 134 -0.50 -21.33 -9.48
CA VAL A 134 -1.56 -20.35 -9.72
C VAL A 134 -2.84 -20.86 -9.10
N TRP A 135 -3.50 -20.03 -8.30
CA TRP A 135 -4.77 -20.37 -7.68
C TRP A 135 -5.86 -19.37 -8.04
N SER A 136 -7.10 -19.81 -7.96
CA SER A 136 -8.30 -18.98 -8.09
C SER A 136 -9.28 -19.37 -7.00
N GLU A 137 -9.77 -18.39 -6.26
CA GLU A 137 -10.73 -18.58 -5.17
C GLU A 137 -11.86 -17.56 -5.26
N LYS A 138 -13.00 -17.90 -4.70
CA LYS A 138 -14.16 -17.04 -4.68
C LYS A 138 -14.19 -16.16 -3.43
N VAL A 139 -14.37 -14.88 -3.62
CA VAL A 139 -14.65 -13.93 -2.53
C VAL A 139 -16.07 -14.14 -2.03
N ASP A 140 -16.24 -14.41 -0.75
CA ASP A 140 -17.56 -14.57 -0.15
C ASP A 140 -18.20 -13.24 0.23
N GLN A 141 -17.52 -12.43 1.01
CA GLN A 141 -17.98 -11.12 1.46
C GLN A 141 -16.86 -10.10 1.33
N VAL A 142 -17.25 -8.88 1.02
CA VAL A 142 -16.37 -7.69 1.08
C VAL A 142 -16.85 -6.84 2.25
N ARG A 143 -15.96 -6.58 3.21
CA ARG A 143 -16.24 -5.81 4.44
C ARG A 143 -15.39 -4.56 4.49
N VAL A 144 -16.03 -3.42 4.70
CA VAL A 144 -15.36 -2.14 4.96
C VAL A 144 -15.46 -1.84 6.45
N TYR A 145 -14.32 -1.61 7.09
CA TYR A 145 -14.25 -1.38 8.53
C TYR A 145 -14.17 0.11 8.86
N ASN A 146 -14.94 0.51 9.87
CA ASN A 146 -14.82 1.80 10.54
C ASN A 146 -14.64 1.54 12.04
N GLY A 147 -13.38 1.54 12.49
CA GLY A 147 -13.03 1.09 13.83
C GLY A 147 -13.35 -0.39 14.02
N ALA A 148 -14.08 -0.72 15.08
CA ALA A 148 -14.49 -2.09 15.40
C ALA A 148 -15.74 -2.57 14.62
N LYS A 149 -16.46 -1.68 13.94
CA LYS A 149 -17.65 -2.00 13.18
C LYS A 149 -17.30 -2.17 11.71
N PHE A 150 -18.05 -3.03 11.02
CA PHE A 150 -17.92 -3.19 9.58
C PHE A 150 -19.28 -3.14 8.88
N GLU A 151 -19.23 -2.77 7.62
CA GLU A 151 -20.33 -2.83 6.68
C GLU A 151 -19.97 -3.81 5.56
N THR A 152 -20.93 -4.63 5.15
CA THR A 152 -20.74 -5.53 4.00
C THR A 152 -21.22 -4.82 2.75
N VAL A 153 -20.33 -4.73 1.77
CA VAL A 153 -20.60 -4.07 0.48
C VAL A 153 -20.60 -5.09 -0.66
N THR A 154 -21.30 -4.77 -1.72
CA THR A 154 -21.36 -5.63 -2.92
C THR A 154 -20.18 -5.40 -3.85
N GLU A 155 -19.65 -4.18 -3.87
CA GLU A 155 -18.55 -3.75 -4.73
C GLU A 155 -17.74 -2.66 -4.04
N ILE A 156 -16.42 -2.64 -4.29
CA ILE A 156 -15.52 -1.61 -3.78
C ILE A 156 -14.53 -1.20 -4.88
N PRO A 157 -14.37 0.13 -5.14
CA PRO A 157 -13.50 0.63 -6.20
C PRO A 157 -12.02 0.62 -5.80
N ALA A 158 -11.16 0.79 -6.81
CA ALA A 158 -9.74 1.04 -6.63
C ALA A 158 -9.47 2.23 -5.70
N GLY A 159 -8.34 2.19 -4.99
CA GLY A 159 -7.96 3.15 -3.97
C GLY A 159 -8.45 2.79 -2.56
N SER A 160 -9.43 1.91 -2.44
CA SER A 160 -10.05 1.54 -1.17
C SER A 160 -9.35 0.36 -0.49
N VAL A 161 -9.54 0.27 0.83
CA VAL A 161 -9.07 -0.82 1.68
C VAL A 161 -10.27 -1.60 2.20
N CYS A 162 -10.20 -2.91 2.14
CA CYS A 162 -11.25 -3.79 2.65
C CYS A 162 -10.69 -5.09 3.23
N ALA A 163 -11.56 -5.82 3.94
CA ALA A 163 -11.31 -7.18 4.33
C ALA A 163 -12.27 -8.10 3.58
N VAL A 164 -11.76 -9.22 3.07
CA VAL A 164 -12.58 -10.21 2.36
C VAL A 164 -12.52 -11.55 3.07
N THR A 165 -13.60 -12.30 2.95
CA THR A 165 -13.68 -13.70 3.40
C THR A 165 -13.78 -14.62 2.18
N GLY A 166 -13.47 -15.91 2.36
CA GLY A 166 -13.51 -16.91 1.30
C GLY A 166 -12.16 -17.25 0.69
N LEU A 167 -11.13 -16.39 0.90
CA LEU A 167 -9.78 -16.63 0.40
C LEU A 167 -8.96 -17.39 1.46
N THR A 168 -8.43 -18.55 1.10
CA THR A 168 -7.69 -19.44 2.01
C THR A 168 -6.20 -19.46 1.76
N ARG A 169 -5.76 -19.19 0.51
CA ARG A 169 -4.38 -19.36 0.05
C ARG A 169 -3.54 -18.07 0.08
N THR A 170 -4.20 -16.93 0.26
CA THR A 170 -3.54 -15.61 0.26
C THR A 170 -2.50 -15.46 1.37
N PHE A 171 -1.45 -14.66 1.11
CA PHE A 171 -0.42 -14.28 2.09
C PHE A 171 -0.14 -12.78 2.03
N PRO A 172 0.41 -12.17 3.10
CA PRO A 172 0.79 -10.76 3.08
C PRO A 172 1.88 -10.48 2.05
N GLY A 173 1.67 -9.45 1.22
CA GLY A 173 2.55 -9.09 0.11
C GLY A 173 2.13 -9.65 -1.24
N GLU A 174 1.18 -10.60 -1.27
CA GLU A 174 0.68 -11.19 -2.51
C GLU A 174 -0.12 -10.18 -3.34
N GLY A 175 0.09 -10.21 -4.65
CA GLY A 175 -0.71 -9.50 -5.64
C GLY A 175 -1.85 -10.37 -6.15
N LEU A 176 -3.00 -9.74 -6.41
CA LEU A 176 -4.17 -10.37 -6.99
C LEU A 176 -4.51 -9.69 -8.31
N GLY A 177 -4.94 -10.49 -9.29
CA GLY A 177 -5.26 -9.99 -10.61
C GLY A 177 -4.04 -9.42 -11.33
N ALA A 178 -4.08 -8.16 -11.75
CA ALA A 178 -2.98 -7.49 -12.46
C ALA A 178 -1.91 -6.89 -11.51
N GLU A 179 -2.08 -6.95 -10.19
CA GLU A 179 -1.09 -6.45 -9.22
C GLU A 179 0.05 -7.45 -9.07
N PRO A 180 1.32 -7.07 -9.27
CA PRO A 180 2.46 -7.97 -9.01
C PRO A 180 2.62 -8.21 -7.50
N ASP A 181 3.31 -9.27 -7.12
CA ASP A 181 3.68 -9.50 -5.73
C ASP A 181 4.61 -8.40 -5.21
N ALA A 182 4.55 -8.13 -3.92
CA ALA A 182 5.46 -7.18 -3.29
C ALA A 182 6.89 -7.71 -3.32
N GLU A 183 7.83 -6.82 -3.58
CA GLU A 183 9.24 -7.14 -3.42
C GLU A 183 9.56 -7.53 -1.97
N SER A 184 10.52 -8.43 -1.81
CA SER A 184 11.00 -8.80 -0.47
C SER A 184 11.52 -7.56 0.25
N PRO A 185 11.25 -7.41 1.58
CA PRO A 185 11.77 -6.29 2.34
C PRO A 185 13.29 -6.20 2.21
N SER A 186 13.81 -5.00 1.93
CA SER A 186 15.25 -4.74 1.84
C SER A 186 15.98 -4.86 3.19
N LEU A 187 15.22 -4.73 4.29
CA LEU A 187 15.73 -4.91 5.64
C LEU A 187 15.73 -6.38 6.02
N GLN A 188 16.91 -6.95 6.19
CA GLN A 188 17.07 -8.29 6.73
C GLN A 188 17.11 -8.23 8.26
N PRO A 189 16.48 -9.20 8.97
CA PRO A 189 16.58 -9.28 10.42
C PRO A 189 18.02 -9.53 10.83
N VAL A 190 18.51 -8.77 11.81
CA VAL A 190 19.86 -8.93 12.38
C VAL A 190 19.95 -10.21 13.20
N LEU A 191 18.84 -10.63 13.79
CA LEU A 191 18.73 -11.86 14.59
C LEU A 191 17.50 -12.64 14.16
N THR A 192 17.68 -13.95 13.96
CA THR A 192 16.59 -14.87 13.66
C THR A 192 16.51 -15.93 14.75
N TYR A 193 15.32 -16.12 15.33
CA TYR A 193 15.05 -17.14 16.33
C TYR A 193 14.07 -18.17 15.77
N THR A 194 14.33 -19.44 16.06
CA THR A 194 13.38 -20.51 15.80
C THR A 194 12.49 -20.68 17.04
N VAL A 195 11.18 -20.52 16.87
CA VAL A 195 10.21 -20.80 17.93
C VAL A 195 9.78 -22.24 17.81
N LEU A 196 10.08 -23.04 18.84
CA LEU A 196 9.62 -24.42 18.92
C LEU A 196 8.37 -24.44 19.80
N PRO A 197 7.23 -24.95 19.31
CA PRO A 197 6.05 -25.11 20.15
C PRO A 197 6.33 -26.14 21.27
N ALA A 198 5.75 -25.92 22.45
CA ALA A 198 5.89 -26.84 23.58
C ALA A 198 5.33 -28.22 23.19
N GLY A 199 6.16 -29.26 23.24
CA GLY A 199 5.81 -30.64 22.86
C GLY A 199 6.31 -31.09 21.49
N ALA A 200 7.01 -30.26 20.72
CA ALA A 200 7.75 -30.72 19.55
C ALA A 200 9.03 -31.41 20.01
N GLU A 201 9.08 -32.72 19.96
CA GLU A 201 10.32 -33.47 20.11
C GLU A 201 11.25 -33.08 18.96
N SER A 202 12.52 -32.80 19.29
CA SER A 202 13.55 -32.47 18.32
C SER A 202 13.94 -33.73 17.54
N ASP A 203 13.32 -33.90 16.36
CA ASP A 203 13.91 -34.81 15.37
C ASP A 203 15.20 -34.17 14.83
N THR A 204 16.29 -34.43 15.55
CA THR A 204 17.64 -34.18 15.08
C THR A 204 18.05 -35.27 14.12
N ALA A 205 17.69 -35.17 12.87
CA ALA A 205 18.35 -35.87 11.78
C ALA A 205 18.21 -35.06 10.48
N GLY A 206 19.27 -34.36 10.16
CA GLY A 206 19.76 -33.92 8.88
C GLY A 206 18.79 -33.82 7.71
N THR A 207 18.41 -32.59 7.36
CA THR A 207 18.44 -32.19 5.95
C THR A 207 18.31 -30.66 5.91
N SER A 208 19.23 -30.02 5.23
CA SER A 208 19.15 -28.62 4.79
C SER A 208 17.88 -28.44 3.96
N GLY A 209 16.86 -27.79 4.54
CA GLY A 209 15.58 -27.54 3.91
C GLY A 209 15.09 -26.15 4.30
N ALA A 210 14.78 -25.36 3.30
CA ALA A 210 14.33 -23.98 3.34
C ALA A 210 13.34 -23.65 4.45
N ALA A 211 13.56 -22.51 5.11
CA ALA A 211 12.77 -22.00 6.20
C ALA A 211 11.30 -21.79 5.78
N LYS A 212 10.41 -22.61 6.30
CA LYS A 212 8.98 -22.49 6.17
C LYS A 212 8.51 -21.22 6.89
N ARG A 213 8.05 -20.22 6.17
CA ARG A 213 7.50 -18.99 6.74
C ARG A 213 6.12 -19.28 7.35
N GLY A 214 6.12 -19.65 8.63
CA GLY A 214 4.91 -19.70 9.42
C GLY A 214 4.50 -18.27 9.80
N GLY A 215 3.33 -17.82 9.37
CA GLY A 215 2.73 -16.58 9.85
C GLY A 215 2.40 -16.72 11.34
N ALA A 216 3.21 -16.11 12.20
CA ALA A 216 2.90 -16.00 13.61
C ALA A 216 1.76 -15.00 13.81
N GLY A 217 0.57 -15.51 14.12
CA GLY A 217 -0.50 -14.70 14.71
C GLY A 217 -0.03 -14.16 16.07
N HIS A 218 0.01 -12.85 16.19
CA HIS A 218 0.24 -12.19 17.47
C HIS A 218 -1.09 -12.17 18.22
N ASP A 219 -1.27 -13.10 19.14
CA ASP A 219 -2.32 -13.06 20.14
C ASP A 219 -1.92 -12.01 21.17
N SER A 220 -2.60 -10.88 21.15
CA SER A 220 -2.61 -9.94 22.28
C SER A 220 -3.85 -10.22 23.12
N ALA A 221 -3.67 -10.99 24.18
CA ALA A 221 -4.61 -11.03 25.28
C ALA A 221 -4.48 -9.71 26.08
N ASN A 222 -5.52 -8.91 26.13
CA ASN A 222 -6.15 -8.29 27.30
C ASN A 222 -7.28 -7.36 26.85
#